data_7f0ca953a185df31614a31907888cb65
#
_entry.id   7f0ca953a185df31614a31907888cb65
#
_cell.length_a   1.000
_cell.length_b   1.000
_cell.length_c   1.000
_cell.angle_alpha   90.00
_cell.angle_beta   90.00
_cell.angle_gamma   90.00
#
_symmetry.space_group_name_H-M   'P 1'
#
loop_
_entity.id
_entity.type
_entity.pdbx_description
1 polymer ?
#
loop_
_entity_poly.entity_id
_entity_poly.type
_entity_poly.pdbx_seq_one_letter_code
_entity_poly.pdbx_strand_id
1 'polypeptide(L)'
;MEYVLLNKDTPLLQFCIERHEDVVNLTTLVRMDISDLTIIDNAKLPINMQPTIKGLKNWLLQRKIPNNRAFVENLLDAISDTENPYRYLDVTYGLSLNDTYWVKPTHSTISWSDVNLYDNPFSEIVAGIAFTGEDNHIQGIVTTPEYTTNGMLRKCWHRENGVIYLYKGSTPRYANGGLEALSEVYASQIAAAMGLAHVEYKLTTFHNQLVSACPLFTSEQVGYMPISGLLKETISRDELMLYDTQHDIASLYGIIPFSDMMVFDALIHNTDRHLNNFGILIDNESNRILGPAPLFDHGNSLFYNITNDEYADLNGVKDISFWGLSFDTLAKLYLHDSHRAMLTPLLGFKFNRIPSDILTDAKLDILESYIQQRSAYFIRLLDEKYINFMHPNIAQQ
;
A
#
# COMPACT_ATOMS: atom_id res chain seq x y z
N MET A 1 15.93 2.75 29.20
CA MET A 1 14.53 2.25 29.28
C MET A 1 14.49 0.89 28.62
N GLU A 2 13.82 -0.05 29.27
CA GLU A 2 13.72 -1.44 28.75
C GLU A 2 12.37 -1.68 28.10
N TYR A 3 12.38 -2.29 26.93
CA TYR A 3 11.20 -2.61 26.14
C TYR A 3 11.20 -4.10 25.76
N VAL A 4 10.01 -4.61 25.47
CA VAL A 4 9.81 -5.95 24.92
C VAL A 4 8.99 -5.87 23.64
N LEU A 5 9.45 -6.56 22.58
CA LEU A 5 8.68 -6.83 21.37
C LEU A 5 7.90 -8.12 21.58
N LEU A 6 6.62 -8.07 21.28
CA LEU A 6 5.70 -9.20 21.37
C LEU A 6 5.02 -9.48 20.03
N ASN A 7 4.58 -10.73 19.86
CA ASN A 7 3.51 -11.10 18.94
C ASN A 7 2.29 -11.47 19.80
N LYS A 8 1.25 -10.64 19.75
CA LYS A 8 0.15 -10.68 20.75
C LYS A 8 0.73 -10.62 22.18
N ASP A 9 0.48 -11.63 23.00
CA ASP A 9 1.02 -11.70 24.36
C ASP A 9 2.31 -12.53 24.48
N THR A 10 2.85 -13.04 23.36
CA THR A 10 4.08 -13.84 23.34
C THR A 10 5.32 -12.92 23.21
N PRO A 11 6.22 -12.87 24.22
CA PRO A 11 7.44 -12.08 24.11
C PRO A 11 8.44 -12.72 23.15
N LEU A 12 9.07 -11.90 22.30
CA LEU A 12 9.98 -12.34 21.24
C LEU A 12 11.41 -11.86 21.44
N LEU A 13 11.59 -10.62 21.88
CA LEU A 13 12.89 -10.06 22.24
C LEU A 13 12.73 -8.90 23.23
N GLN A 14 13.79 -8.62 23.95
CA GLN A 14 13.92 -7.46 24.83
C GLN A 14 15.05 -6.57 24.31
N PHE A 15 14.91 -5.26 24.52
CA PHE A 15 15.93 -4.29 24.14
C PHE A 15 15.93 -3.07 25.07
N CYS A 16 17.09 -2.40 25.13
CA CYS A 16 17.28 -1.19 25.91
C CYS A 16 17.44 0.02 24.99
N ILE A 17 16.79 1.13 25.36
CA ILE A 17 17.04 2.44 24.77
C ILE A 17 17.77 3.29 25.80
N GLU A 18 18.99 3.71 25.46
CA GLU A 18 19.86 4.49 26.34
C GLU A 18 20.16 5.88 25.76
N ARG A 19 20.37 6.81 26.67
CA ARG A 19 20.79 8.17 26.36
C ARG A 19 22.30 8.22 26.24
N HIS A 20 22.81 8.66 25.11
CA HIS A 20 24.21 8.95 24.88
C HIS A 20 24.40 10.45 24.75
N GLU A 21 25.46 10.97 25.39
CA GLU A 21 25.85 12.37 25.30
C GLU A 21 27.21 12.45 24.60
N ASP A 22 27.22 13.03 23.41
CA ASP A 22 28.44 13.29 22.64
C ASP A 22 28.76 14.78 22.72
N VAL A 23 30.01 15.15 23.08
CA VAL A 23 30.47 16.53 23.06
C VAL A 23 31.19 16.80 21.74
N VAL A 24 30.58 17.59 20.88
CA VAL A 24 31.15 18.00 19.60
C VAL A 24 31.22 19.52 19.56
N ASN A 25 32.41 20.08 19.37
CA ASN A 25 32.65 21.54 19.29
C ASN A 25 32.05 22.34 20.47
N LEU A 26 32.24 21.87 21.71
CA LEU A 26 31.67 22.46 22.93
C LEU A 26 30.16 22.44 23.05
N THR A 27 29.45 21.72 22.16
CA THR A 27 28.02 21.52 22.25
C THR A 27 27.76 20.07 22.65
N THR A 28 26.93 19.85 23.67
CA THR A 28 26.49 18.50 24.05
C THR A 28 25.35 18.08 23.12
N LEU A 29 25.57 17.04 22.33
CA LEU A 29 24.57 16.40 21.53
C LEU A 29 24.00 15.20 22.30
N VAL A 30 22.72 15.23 22.58
CA VAL A 30 22.00 14.11 23.20
C VAL A 30 21.47 13.22 22.11
N ARG A 31 21.75 11.93 22.21
CA ARG A 31 21.20 10.90 21.28
C ARG A 31 20.65 9.73 22.08
N MET A 32 19.41 9.35 21.80
CA MET A 32 18.85 8.11 22.30
C MET A 32 19.09 7.02 21.25
N ASP A 33 19.59 5.87 21.70
CA ASP A 33 19.85 4.75 20.79
C ASP A 33 19.59 3.40 21.47
N ILE A 34 19.40 2.35 20.65
CA ILE A 34 19.27 0.98 21.13
C ILE A 34 20.68 0.48 21.48
N SER A 35 20.88 0.13 22.75
CA SER A 35 22.19 -0.27 23.29
C SER A 35 22.32 -1.78 23.49
N ASP A 36 21.22 -2.48 23.76
CA ASP A 36 21.24 -3.90 24.08
C ASP A 36 20.05 -4.62 23.44
N LEU A 37 20.22 -5.91 23.14
CA LEU A 37 19.22 -6.76 22.49
C LEU A 37 19.35 -8.20 23.00
N THR A 38 18.30 -8.72 23.60
CA THR A 38 18.19 -10.11 24.03
C THR A 38 17.06 -10.80 23.25
N ILE A 39 17.37 -11.85 22.50
CA ILE A 39 16.40 -12.64 21.73
C ILE A 39 15.80 -13.71 22.63
N ILE A 40 14.47 -13.77 22.70
CA ILE A 40 13.70 -14.77 23.48
C ILE A 40 13.23 -15.89 22.52
N ASP A 41 12.59 -15.53 21.40
CA ASP A 41 12.11 -16.49 20.40
C ASP A 41 12.44 -16.00 18.98
N ASN A 42 13.52 -16.49 18.42
CA ASN A 42 13.98 -16.12 17.09
C ASN A 42 13.07 -16.64 15.97
N ALA A 43 12.38 -17.75 16.18
CA ALA A 43 11.55 -18.37 15.14
C ALA A 43 10.26 -17.59 14.86
N LYS A 44 9.80 -16.81 15.85
CA LYS A 44 8.58 -16.01 15.76
C LYS A 44 8.81 -14.52 15.49
N LEU A 45 10.05 -14.10 15.29
CA LEU A 45 10.33 -12.70 14.89
C LEU A 45 9.66 -12.35 13.57
N PRO A 46 9.34 -11.06 13.33
CA PRO A 46 8.83 -10.62 12.03
C PRO A 46 9.73 -11.10 10.88
N ILE A 47 9.13 -11.64 9.82
CA ILE A 47 9.86 -12.26 8.68
C ILE A 47 10.85 -11.29 8.01
N ASN A 48 10.58 -9.99 8.08
CA ASN A 48 11.42 -8.91 7.55
C ASN A 48 12.41 -8.32 8.56
N MET A 49 12.52 -8.90 9.77
CA MET A 49 13.41 -8.39 10.81
C MET A 49 14.59 -9.35 11.04
N GLN A 50 15.81 -8.87 10.81
CA GLN A 50 16.99 -9.60 11.23
C GLN A 50 17.16 -9.51 12.76
N PRO A 51 17.61 -10.59 13.45
CA PRO A 51 17.79 -10.64 14.90
C PRO A 51 19.06 -9.87 15.35
N THR A 52 19.14 -8.60 15.00
CA THR A 52 20.23 -7.68 15.29
C THR A 52 19.71 -6.31 15.69
N ILE A 53 20.51 -5.51 16.38
CA ILE A 53 20.16 -4.11 16.71
C ILE A 53 19.80 -3.34 15.43
N LYS A 54 20.57 -3.51 14.34
CA LYS A 54 20.27 -2.87 13.05
C LYS A 54 18.93 -3.33 12.49
N GLY A 55 18.63 -4.63 12.54
CA GLY A 55 17.36 -5.19 12.07
C GLY A 55 16.18 -4.65 12.89
N LEU A 56 16.30 -4.61 14.20
CA LEU A 56 15.27 -4.02 15.06
C LEU A 56 15.06 -2.53 14.76
N LYS A 57 16.14 -1.74 14.63
CA LYS A 57 16.05 -0.31 14.26
C LYS A 57 15.29 -0.12 12.94
N ASN A 58 15.63 -0.88 11.92
CA ASN A 58 14.96 -0.81 10.61
C ASN A 58 13.47 -1.18 10.73
N TRP A 59 13.14 -2.23 11.49
CA TRP A 59 11.77 -2.64 11.70
C TRP A 59 10.96 -1.56 12.45
N LEU A 60 11.53 -0.97 13.51
CA LEU A 60 10.90 0.13 14.25
C LEU A 60 10.69 1.38 13.39
N LEU A 61 11.62 1.69 12.48
CA LEU A 61 11.46 2.82 11.55
C LEU A 61 10.26 2.64 10.61
N GLN A 62 9.94 1.40 10.22
CA GLN A 62 8.75 1.09 9.40
C GLN A 62 7.43 1.25 10.19
N ARG A 63 7.50 1.43 11.51
CA ARG A 63 6.36 1.66 12.41
C ARG A 63 6.13 3.13 12.74
N LYS A 64 6.79 4.03 12.03
CA LYS A 64 6.58 5.47 12.12
C LYS A 64 5.71 5.98 10.99
N ILE A 65 5.02 7.09 11.24
CA ILE A 65 4.32 7.84 10.20
C ILE A 65 5.35 8.28 9.14
N PRO A 66 5.10 8.04 7.84
CA PRO A 66 5.97 8.55 6.79
C PRO A 66 5.98 10.08 6.76
N ASN A 67 7.17 10.69 6.64
CA ASN A 67 7.34 12.14 6.62
C ASN A 67 6.65 12.85 5.43
N ASN A 68 6.31 12.11 4.37
CA ASN A 68 5.62 12.64 3.18
C ASN A 68 4.10 12.49 3.23
N ARG A 69 3.52 12.03 4.34
CA ARG A 69 2.08 11.91 4.51
C ARG A 69 1.43 13.29 4.65
N ALA A 70 0.22 13.45 4.11
CA ALA A 70 -0.57 14.65 4.34
C ALA A 70 -0.78 14.88 5.85
N PHE A 71 -0.65 16.13 6.30
CA PHE A 71 -0.82 16.54 7.70
C PHE A 71 0.08 15.82 8.71
N VAL A 72 1.22 15.31 8.26
CA VAL A 72 2.16 14.57 9.13
C VAL A 72 2.64 15.40 10.31
N GLU A 73 2.88 16.70 10.14
CA GLU A 73 3.32 17.60 11.21
C GLU A 73 2.32 17.64 12.36
N ASN A 74 1.04 17.81 12.06
CA ASN A 74 -0.03 17.83 13.05
C ASN A 74 -0.16 16.51 13.84
N LEU A 75 0.12 15.38 13.16
CA LEU A 75 0.14 14.06 13.81
C LEU A 75 1.42 13.85 14.64
N LEU A 76 2.57 14.32 14.14
CA LEU A 76 3.86 14.18 14.82
C LEU A 76 3.97 15.07 16.06
N ASP A 77 3.39 16.27 16.05
CA ASP A 77 3.39 17.18 17.21
C ASP A 77 2.80 16.52 18.47
N ALA A 78 1.89 15.58 18.27
CA ALA A 78 1.30 14.81 19.35
C ALA A 78 2.22 13.73 19.96
N ILE A 79 3.21 13.23 19.18
CA ILE A 79 4.02 12.05 19.53
C ILE A 79 5.53 12.27 19.37
N SER A 80 5.98 13.39 18.79
CA SER A 80 7.40 13.65 18.56
C SER A 80 8.10 14.23 19.80
N ASP A 81 9.33 13.85 19.95
CA ASP A 81 10.26 14.43 20.91
C ASP A 81 11.62 14.55 20.22
N THR A 82 12.17 15.77 20.19
CA THR A 82 13.46 16.05 19.55
C THR A 82 14.63 15.35 20.24
N GLU A 83 14.50 15.09 21.53
CA GLU A 83 15.55 14.40 22.32
C GLU A 83 15.39 12.88 22.28
N ASN A 84 14.16 12.36 22.15
CA ASN A 84 13.89 10.91 22.12
C ASN A 84 13.16 10.48 20.86
N PRO A 85 13.86 10.05 19.80
CA PRO A 85 13.25 9.59 18.55
C PRO A 85 12.41 8.31 18.68
N TYR A 86 12.44 7.63 19.82
CA TYR A 86 11.66 6.43 20.13
C TYR A 86 10.43 6.72 21.02
N ARG A 87 10.18 7.97 21.42
CA ARG A 87 9.03 8.33 22.26
C ARG A 87 7.69 7.91 21.66
N TYR A 88 7.59 7.86 20.32
CA TYR A 88 6.38 7.39 19.65
C TYR A 88 5.95 5.98 20.10
N LEU A 89 6.89 5.13 20.54
CA LEU A 89 6.59 3.79 21.05
C LEU A 89 5.75 3.81 22.33
N ASP A 90 5.91 4.85 23.16
CA ASP A 90 5.12 5.00 24.40
C ASP A 90 3.67 5.37 24.13
N VAL A 91 3.37 5.86 22.92
CA VAL A 91 2.02 6.27 22.48
C VAL A 91 1.41 5.22 21.54
N THR A 92 2.17 4.78 20.54
CA THR A 92 1.65 3.93 19.48
C THR A 92 1.86 2.44 19.73
N TYR A 93 2.73 2.10 20.68
CA TYR A 93 3.22 0.73 20.89
C TYR A 93 3.75 0.06 19.61
N GLY A 94 4.02 0.83 18.55
CA GLY A 94 4.38 0.32 17.24
C GLY A 94 3.31 -0.57 16.59
N LEU A 95 2.05 -0.45 17.00
CA LEU A 95 0.92 -1.24 16.48
C LEU A 95 0.65 -0.93 15.01
N SER A 96 0.21 -1.96 14.26
CA SER A 96 -0.21 -1.84 12.87
C SER A 96 -1.38 -2.76 12.58
N LEU A 97 -2.24 -2.39 11.62
CA LEU A 97 -3.26 -3.28 11.07
C LEU A 97 -2.70 -4.31 10.07
N ASN A 98 -1.39 -4.31 9.83
CA ASN A 98 -0.75 -5.26 8.92
C ASN A 98 -0.29 -6.56 9.61
N ASP A 99 -0.25 -6.57 10.94
CA ASP A 99 0.22 -7.72 11.72
C ASP A 99 -0.17 -7.61 13.21
N THR A 100 0.38 -8.49 14.04
CA THR A 100 0.09 -8.58 15.48
C THR A 100 1.32 -8.30 16.36
N TYR A 101 2.36 -7.69 15.79
CA TYR A 101 3.56 -7.29 16.51
C TYR A 101 3.41 -5.92 17.16
N TRP A 102 3.91 -5.78 18.39
CA TRP A 102 3.90 -4.54 19.13
C TRP A 102 5.00 -4.48 20.20
N VAL A 103 5.22 -3.29 20.72
CA VAL A 103 6.30 -3.02 21.69
C VAL A 103 5.71 -2.36 22.92
N LYS A 104 6.12 -2.79 24.11
CA LYS A 104 5.78 -2.10 25.37
C LYS A 104 6.98 -2.03 26.31
N PRO A 105 7.00 -1.09 27.28
CA PRO A 105 7.95 -1.14 28.40
C PRO A 105 7.83 -2.46 29.16
N THR A 106 8.95 -3.04 29.58
CA THR A 106 8.98 -4.36 30.27
C THR A 106 8.17 -4.37 31.57
N HIS A 107 8.09 -3.23 32.26
CA HIS A 107 7.30 -3.08 33.50
C HIS A 107 5.81 -2.86 33.28
N SER A 108 5.36 -2.69 32.02
CA SER A 108 3.95 -2.47 31.69
C SER A 108 3.14 -3.77 31.80
N THR A 109 2.00 -3.69 32.46
CA THR A 109 1.05 -4.81 32.61
C THR A 109 0.02 -4.90 31.50
N ILE A 110 0.05 -3.96 30.54
CA ILE A 110 -0.87 -3.92 29.39
C ILE A 110 -0.71 -5.22 28.58
N SER A 111 -1.85 -5.81 28.17
CA SER A 111 -1.94 -7.01 27.32
C SER A 111 -2.35 -6.66 25.90
N TRP A 112 -2.25 -7.62 24.97
CA TRP A 112 -2.71 -7.47 23.60
C TRP A 112 -4.19 -7.07 23.50
N SER A 113 -5.05 -7.65 24.33
CA SER A 113 -6.49 -7.34 24.34
C SER A 113 -6.79 -5.87 24.68
N ASP A 114 -5.89 -5.20 25.42
CA ASP A 114 -6.11 -3.81 25.86
C ASP A 114 -5.78 -2.80 24.75
N VAL A 115 -4.95 -3.18 23.76
CA VAL A 115 -4.35 -2.22 22.82
C VAL A 115 -4.51 -2.57 21.34
N ASN A 116 -4.86 -3.82 21.01
CA ASN A 116 -4.91 -4.24 19.60
C ASN A 116 -5.85 -3.37 18.77
N LEU A 117 -5.49 -3.15 17.51
CA LEU A 117 -6.25 -2.30 16.60
C LEU A 117 -7.43 -3.00 15.93
N TYR A 118 -7.58 -4.32 16.11
CA TYR A 118 -8.66 -5.09 15.50
C TYR A 118 -9.96 -5.00 16.32
N ASP A 119 -9.87 -4.97 17.64
CA ASP A 119 -11.03 -4.99 18.53
C ASP A 119 -11.28 -3.63 19.20
N ASN A 120 -10.21 -2.86 19.48
CA ASN A 120 -10.31 -1.61 20.19
C ASN A 120 -10.79 -0.46 19.29
N PRO A 121 -11.53 0.53 19.83
CA PRO A 121 -11.99 1.68 19.05
C PRO A 121 -10.83 2.57 18.61
N PHE A 122 -10.96 3.20 17.43
CA PHE A 122 -10.00 4.20 16.93
C PHE A 122 -10.33 5.59 17.52
N SER A 123 -9.32 6.47 17.50
CA SER A 123 -9.53 7.86 17.89
C SER A 123 -10.12 8.65 16.73
N GLU A 124 -11.37 9.06 16.84
CA GLU A 124 -12.02 9.95 15.86
C GLU A 124 -11.32 11.32 15.76
N ILE A 125 -10.70 11.79 16.85
CA ILE A 125 -9.92 13.04 16.85
C ILE A 125 -8.69 12.88 15.98
N VAL A 126 -7.92 11.80 16.16
CA VAL A 126 -6.71 11.54 15.35
C VAL A 126 -7.08 11.25 13.91
N ALA A 127 -8.16 10.52 13.65
CA ALA A 127 -8.68 10.31 12.30
C ALA A 127 -9.09 11.64 11.63
N GLY A 128 -9.72 12.55 12.34
CA GLY A 128 -10.04 13.91 11.89
C GLY A 128 -8.78 14.69 11.52
N ILE A 129 -7.77 14.76 12.41
CA ILE A 129 -6.49 15.42 12.16
C ILE A 129 -5.80 14.81 10.92
N ALA A 130 -5.74 13.49 10.84
CA ALA A 130 -5.09 12.77 9.74
C ALA A 130 -5.74 13.02 8.38
N PHE A 131 -7.03 13.37 8.37
CA PHE A 131 -7.80 13.58 7.16
C PHE A 131 -8.01 15.06 6.79
N THR A 132 -8.26 15.95 7.78
CA THR A 132 -8.56 17.38 7.54
C THR A 132 -7.37 18.29 7.78
N GLY A 133 -6.41 17.87 8.62
CA GLY A 133 -5.33 18.73 9.11
C GLY A 133 -5.77 19.74 10.15
N GLU A 134 -6.96 19.58 10.76
CA GLU A 134 -7.43 20.45 11.82
C GLU A 134 -6.53 20.37 13.04
N ASP A 135 -6.29 21.54 13.66
CA ASP A 135 -5.45 21.68 14.85
C ASP A 135 -6.26 21.32 16.10
N ASN A 136 -6.29 20.07 16.46
CA ASN A 136 -6.96 19.58 17.67
C ASN A 136 -5.94 19.07 18.67
N HIS A 137 -6.07 19.45 19.93
CA HIS A 137 -5.24 18.92 20.99
C HIS A 137 -5.65 17.50 21.36
N ILE A 138 -4.74 16.54 21.13
CA ILE A 138 -4.89 15.16 21.57
C ILE A 138 -4.58 15.12 23.07
N GLN A 139 -5.58 14.79 23.89
CA GLN A 139 -5.39 14.59 25.33
C GLN A 139 -5.22 13.10 25.64
N GLY A 140 -4.06 12.75 26.21
CA GLY A 140 -3.77 11.38 26.64
C GLY A 140 -3.13 10.48 25.56
N ILE A 141 -2.81 9.25 25.97
CA ILE A 141 -2.25 8.22 25.09
C ILE A 141 -3.42 7.56 24.37
N VAL A 142 -3.40 7.64 23.04
CA VAL A 142 -4.43 7.02 22.19
C VAL A 142 -3.75 6.19 21.12
N THR A 143 -3.94 4.88 21.16
CA THR A 143 -3.51 3.97 20.10
C THR A 143 -4.48 4.07 18.92
N THR A 144 -3.95 4.28 17.73
CA THR A 144 -4.73 4.40 16.51
C THR A 144 -3.90 4.02 15.29
N PRO A 145 -4.49 3.40 14.24
CA PRO A 145 -3.75 2.96 13.07
C PRO A 145 -3.18 4.09 12.22
N GLU A 146 -3.65 5.33 12.38
CA GLU A 146 -3.14 6.51 11.67
C GLU A 146 -1.64 6.69 11.84
N TYR A 147 -1.08 6.33 12.99
CA TYR A 147 0.34 6.49 13.29
C TYR A 147 1.29 5.55 12.52
N THR A 148 0.75 4.51 11.88
CA THR A 148 1.56 3.53 11.12
C THR A 148 1.08 3.34 9.68
N THR A 149 0.07 4.12 9.25
CA THR A 149 -0.49 4.01 7.90
C THR A 149 0.38 4.71 6.87
N ASN A 150 0.80 3.98 5.85
CA ASN A 150 1.63 4.46 4.74
C ASN A 150 0.84 5.22 3.67
N GLY A 151 1.58 5.98 2.82
CA GLY A 151 1.10 6.66 1.63
C GLY A 151 0.85 8.15 1.84
N MET A 152 0.88 8.94 0.75
CA MET A 152 0.91 10.40 0.76
C MET A 152 -0.47 11.07 0.90
N LEU A 153 -1.53 10.48 0.33
CA LEU A 153 -2.86 11.07 0.33
C LEU A 153 -3.45 11.14 1.74
N ARG A 154 -4.39 12.10 1.93
CA ARG A 154 -5.21 12.11 3.15
C ARG A 154 -5.94 10.81 3.28
N LYS A 155 -5.85 10.20 4.43
CA LYS A 155 -6.51 8.94 4.72
C LYS A 155 -6.70 8.76 6.21
N CYS A 156 -7.73 8.05 6.57
CA CYS A 156 -7.97 7.62 7.95
C CYS A 156 -8.67 6.27 7.97
N TRP A 157 -8.54 5.60 9.10
CA TRP A 157 -9.29 4.39 9.37
C TRP A 157 -10.57 4.73 10.09
N HIS A 158 -11.64 4.09 9.68
CA HIS A 158 -12.96 4.28 10.27
C HIS A 158 -13.64 2.92 10.49
N ARG A 159 -14.35 2.79 11.61
CA ARG A 159 -15.09 1.56 11.92
C ARG A 159 -16.57 1.80 11.71
N GLU A 160 -17.16 1.07 10.77
CA GLU A 160 -18.57 1.17 10.43
C GLU A 160 -19.22 -0.22 10.53
N ASN A 161 -20.25 -0.37 11.39
CA ASN A 161 -20.98 -1.63 11.61
C ASN A 161 -20.06 -2.85 11.89
N GLY A 162 -18.99 -2.65 12.66
CA GLY A 162 -18.03 -3.69 13.01
C GLY A 162 -16.97 -3.98 11.94
N VAL A 163 -17.05 -3.37 10.75
CA VAL A 163 -16.05 -3.49 9.69
C VAL A 163 -15.10 -2.29 9.75
N ILE A 164 -13.81 -2.56 9.63
CA ILE A 164 -12.78 -1.53 9.55
C ILE A 164 -12.59 -1.14 8.07
N TYR A 165 -12.71 0.16 7.78
CA TYR A 165 -12.51 0.72 6.44
C TYR A 165 -11.33 1.70 6.43
N LEU A 166 -10.56 1.67 5.37
CA LEU A 166 -9.63 2.75 5.03
C LEU A 166 -10.36 3.74 4.12
N TYR A 167 -10.48 4.98 4.57
CA TYR A 167 -10.99 6.10 3.79
C TYR A 167 -9.82 6.85 3.16
N LYS A 168 -9.84 7.03 1.83
CA LYS A 168 -8.83 7.79 1.09
C LYS A 168 -9.49 8.95 0.36
N GLY A 169 -8.97 10.16 0.57
CA GLY A 169 -9.35 11.33 -0.19
C GLY A 169 -8.51 11.51 -1.44
N SER A 170 -8.97 12.38 -2.33
CA SER A 170 -8.24 12.79 -3.53
C SER A 170 -7.39 14.04 -3.27
N THR A 171 -6.38 14.28 -4.12
CA THR A 171 -5.59 15.50 -4.07
C THR A 171 -6.27 16.63 -4.84
N PRO A 172 -6.36 17.87 -4.28
CA PRO A 172 -6.88 19.02 -5.02
C PRO A 172 -5.85 19.64 -5.99
N ARG A 173 -4.65 19.09 -6.10
CA ARG A 173 -3.53 19.69 -6.85
C ARG A 173 -3.66 19.62 -8.37
N TYR A 174 -4.45 18.67 -8.90
CA TYR A 174 -4.60 18.49 -10.33
C TYR A 174 -5.73 19.34 -10.91
N ALA A 175 -5.59 19.74 -12.17
CA ALA A 175 -6.56 20.58 -12.88
C ALA A 175 -7.95 19.97 -12.98
N ASN A 176 -8.07 18.65 -12.93
CA ASN A 176 -9.33 17.90 -12.95
C ASN A 176 -9.98 17.71 -11.57
N GLY A 177 -9.40 18.28 -10.51
CA GLY A 177 -9.98 18.25 -9.17
C GLY A 177 -9.73 16.97 -8.36
N GLY A 178 -8.82 16.11 -8.83
CA GLY A 178 -8.44 14.87 -8.14
C GLY A 178 -9.45 13.73 -8.35
N LEU A 179 -9.05 12.75 -9.15
CA LEU A 179 -9.91 11.60 -9.49
C LEU A 179 -9.53 10.32 -8.74
N GLU A 180 -8.55 10.36 -7.83
CA GLU A 180 -7.99 9.15 -7.20
C GLU A 180 -9.07 8.30 -6.52
N ALA A 181 -10.00 8.93 -5.77
CA ALA A 181 -11.08 8.20 -5.11
C ALA A 181 -12.03 7.52 -6.11
N LEU A 182 -12.32 8.16 -7.24
CA LEU A 182 -13.13 7.60 -8.32
C LEU A 182 -12.36 6.51 -9.08
N SER A 183 -11.07 6.72 -9.35
CA SER A 183 -10.20 5.75 -10.01
C SER A 183 -10.11 4.44 -9.22
N GLU A 184 -9.99 4.50 -7.87
CA GLU A 184 -10.04 3.31 -7.01
C GLU A 184 -11.32 2.49 -7.27
N VAL A 185 -12.49 3.15 -7.26
CA VAL A 185 -13.77 2.47 -7.41
C VAL A 185 -13.94 1.88 -8.81
N TYR A 186 -13.61 2.63 -9.86
CA TYR A 186 -13.78 2.14 -11.23
C TYR A 186 -12.73 1.10 -11.63
N ALA A 187 -11.49 1.21 -11.15
CA ALA A 187 -10.48 0.18 -11.34
C ALA A 187 -10.86 -1.14 -10.65
N SER A 188 -11.46 -1.06 -9.45
CA SER A 188 -12.00 -2.22 -8.74
C SER A 188 -13.09 -2.95 -9.55
N GLN A 189 -13.96 -2.22 -10.26
CA GLN A 189 -14.97 -2.84 -11.14
C GLN A 189 -14.33 -3.57 -12.33
N ILE A 190 -13.25 -3.04 -12.90
CA ILE A 190 -12.50 -3.72 -13.97
C ILE A 190 -11.82 -4.98 -13.42
N ALA A 191 -11.19 -4.90 -12.25
CA ALA A 191 -10.57 -6.05 -11.60
C ALA A 191 -11.59 -7.16 -11.32
N ALA A 192 -12.79 -6.80 -10.87
CA ALA A 192 -13.91 -7.73 -10.68
C ALA A 192 -14.33 -8.39 -11.99
N ALA A 193 -14.46 -7.62 -13.07
CA ALA A 193 -14.82 -8.16 -14.40
C ALA A 193 -13.75 -9.10 -14.96
N MET A 194 -12.46 -8.88 -14.63
CA MET A 194 -11.35 -9.78 -14.97
C MET A 194 -11.29 -11.02 -14.06
N GLY A 195 -12.02 -11.07 -12.96
CA GLY A 195 -11.95 -12.15 -11.97
C GLY A 195 -10.67 -12.12 -11.11
N LEU A 196 -10.01 -10.96 -10.99
CA LEU A 196 -8.82 -10.78 -10.17
C LEU A 196 -9.18 -10.72 -8.68
N ALA A 197 -8.34 -11.31 -7.83
CA ALA A 197 -8.42 -11.08 -6.39
C ALA A 197 -8.03 -9.62 -6.10
N HIS A 198 -8.98 -8.82 -5.63
CA HIS A 198 -8.82 -7.40 -5.40
C HIS A 198 -9.63 -6.92 -4.19
N VAL A 199 -9.28 -5.76 -3.67
CA VAL A 199 -10.06 -5.09 -2.63
C VAL A 199 -11.20 -4.33 -3.32
N GLU A 200 -12.42 -4.54 -2.83
CA GLU A 200 -13.59 -3.80 -3.31
C GLU A 200 -13.59 -2.37 -2.74
N TYR A 201 -13.88 -1.40 -3.59
CA TYR A 201 -13.98 0.00 -3.18
C TYR A 201 -15.39 0.53 -3.36
N LYS A 202 -15.88 1.29 -2.37
CA LYS A 202 -17.11 2.09 -2.46
C LYS A 202 -16.78 3.57 -2.37
N LEU A 203 -17.62 4.40 -3.00
CA LEU A 203 -17.54 5.84 -2.85
C LEU A 203 -18.44 6.28 -1.68
N THR A 204 -17.93 7.17 -0.83
CA THR A 204 -18.67 7.75 0.28
C THR A 204 -18.21 9.17 0.55
N THR A 205 -18.81 9.83 1.54
CA THR A 205 -18.43 11.18 1.96
C THR A 205 -17.93 11.15 3.39
N PHE A 206 -16.79 11.80 3.63
CA PHE A 206 -16.22 11.96 4.97
C PHE A 206 -15.74 13.42 5.13
N HIS A 207 -16.11 14.10 6.20
CA HIS A 207 -15.88 15.55 6.41
C HIS A 207 -16.22 16.39 5.16
N ASN A 208 -17.39 16.17 4.57
CA ASN A 208 -17.88 16.83 3.35
C ASN A 208 -16.95 16.69 2.11
N GLN A 209 -16.08 15.69 2.11
CA GLN A 209 -15.18 15.38 0.98
C GLN A 209 -15.51 13.99 0.44
N LEU A 210 -15.43 13.84 -0.89
CA LEU A 210 -15.58 12.55 -1.54
C LEU A 210 -14.37 11.67 -1.24
N VAL A 211 -14.62 10.43 -0.80
CA VAL A 211 -13.57 9.46 -0.46
C VAL A 211 -13.87 8.09 -1.06
N SER A 212 -12.84 7.37 -1.42
CA SER A 212 -12.93 5.93 -1.60
C SER A 212 -12.82 5.24 -0.24
N ALA A 213 -13.64 4.24 -0.02
CA ALA A 213 -13.64 3.42 1.19
C ALA A 213 -13.43 1.95 0.81
N CYS A 214 -12.42 1.33 1.40
CA CYS A 214 -12.15 -0.09 1.20
C CYS A 214 -12.07 -0.82 2.54
N PRO A 215 -12.63 -2.04 2.66
CA PRO A 215 -12.54 -2.83 3.87
C PRO A 215 -11.11 -3.28 4.12
N LEU A 216 -10.76 -3.41 5.38
CA LEU A 216 -9.53 -4.03 5.82
C LEU A 216 -9.52 -5.50 5.37
N PHE A 217 -8.46 -5.94 4.70
CA PHE A 217 -8.30 -7.32 4.24
C PHE A 217 -7.38 -8.17 5.15
N THR A 218 -6.82 -7.57 6.19
CA THR A 218 -6.06 -8.24 7.23
C THR A 218 -6.92 -8.53 8.47
N SER A 219 -6.41 -9.35 9.37
CA SER A 219 -7.06 -9.71 10.63
C SER A 219 -6.00 -10.09 11.67
N GLU A 220 -6.42 -10.42 12.89
CA GLU A 220 -5.50 -11.00 13.88
C GLU A 220 -4.84 -12.31 13.45
N GLN A 221 -5.43 -13.05 12.51
CA GLN A 221 -4.92 -14.30 11.99
C GLN A 221 -4.08 -14.10 10.74
N VAL A 222 -4.45 -13.13 9.91
CA VAL A 222 -3.85 -12.91 8.59
C VAL A 222 -3.26 -11.51 8.52
N GLY A 223 -1.95 -11.44 8.42
CA GLY A 223 -1.19 -10.21 8.22
C GLY A 223 -0.89 -9.93 6.75
N TYR A 224 -0.37 -8.76 6.49
CA TYR A 224 0.09 -8.29 5.20
C TYR A 224 1.55 -7.82 5.26
N MET A 225 2.36 -8.29 4.31
CA MET A 225 3.73 -7.84 4.10
C MET A 225 3.87 -7.27 2.69
N PRO A 226 4.19 -5.97 2.53
CA PRO A 226 4.50 -5.42 1.21
C PRO A 226 5.74 -6.12 0.63
N ILE A 227 5.80 -6.20 -0.69
CA ILE A 227 6.93 -6.88 -1.34
C ILE A 227 8.27 -6.22 -1.02
N SER A 228 8.28 -4.90 -0.81
CA SER A 228 9.47 -4.16 -0.34
C SER A 228 10.03 -4.69 0.98
N GLY A 229 9.16 -5.19 1.87
CA GLY A 229 9.56 -5.76 3.16
C GLY A 229 10.26 -7.12 3.06
N LEU A 230 10.12 -7.82 1.93
CA LEU A 230 10.77 -9.11 1.66
C LEU A 230 12.11 -8.95 0.96
N LEU A 231 12.39 -7.79 0.41
CA LEU A 231 13.65 -7.53 -0.30
C LEU A 231 14.77 -7.29 0.71
N LYS A 232 15.93 -7.88 0.45
CA LYS A 232 17.10 -7.75 1.33
C LYS A 232 17.75 -6.38 1.24
N GLU A 233 17.63 -5.73 0.08
CA GLU A 233 18.23 -4.45 -0.25
C GLU A 233 17.21 -3.53 -0.92
N THR A 234 17.43 -2.23 -0.84
CA THR A 234 16.63 -1.25 -1.56
C THR A 234 16.97 -1.34 -3.04
N ILE A 235 15.95 -1.55 -3.87
CA ILE A 235 16.08 -1.60 -5.33
C ILE A 235 15.94 -0.18 -5.87
N SER A 236 16.88 0.26 -6.67
CA SER A 236 16.82 1.55 -7.39
C SER A 236 15.81 1.51 -8.53
N ARG A 237 15.40 2.69 -9.02
CA ARG A 237 14.47 2.79 -10.14
C ARG A 237 15.02 2.17 -11.43
N ASP A 238 16.30 2.28 -11.67
CA ASP A 238 16.94 1.71 -12.85
C ASP A 238 17.00 0.18 -12.79
N GLU A 239 17.25 -0.38 -11.59
CA GLU A 239 17.22 -1.82 -11.36
C GLU A 239 15.83 -2.42 -11.55
N LEU A 240 14.74 -1.68 -11.21
CA LEU A 240 13.37 -2.14 -11.45
C LEU A 240 13.03 -2.34 -12.93
N MET A 241 13.78 -1.70 -13.86
CA MET A 241 13.60 -1.89 -15.29
C MET A 241 14.24 -3.18 -15.80
N LEU A 242 15.13 -3.81 -15.02
CA LEU A 242 15.81 -5.04 -15.41
C LEU A 242 14.90 -6.25 -15.29
N TYR A 243 14.94 -7.12 -16.30
CA TYR A 243 14.15 -8.34 -16.32
C TYR A 243 14.46 -9.25 -15.13
N ASP A 244 15.72 -9.42 -14.77
CA ASP A 244 16.13 -10.29 -13.66
C ASP A 244 15.57 -9.80 -12.33
N THR A 245 15.60 -8.49 -12.08
CA THR A 245 14.99 -7.88 -10.87
C THR A 245 13.48 -8.10 -10.82
N GLN A 246 12.79 -7.91 -11.97
CA GLN A 246 11.34 -8.15 -12.05
C GLN A 246 11.02 -9.63 -11.84
N HIS A 247 11.85 -10.54 -12.35
CA HIS A 247 11.70 -11.98 -12.17
C HIS A 247 11.91 -12.41 -10.71
N ASP A 248 12.90 -11.83 -10.02
CA ASP A 248 13.13 -12.08 -8.60
C ASP A 248 11.95 -11.63 -7.75
N ILE A 249 11.41 -10.43 -8.03
CA ILE A 249 10.19 -9.92 -7.38
C ILE A 249 9.00 -10.83 -7.68
N ALA A 250 8.81 -11.24 -8.93
CA ALA A 250 7.75 -12.16 -9.34
C ALA A 250 7.86 -13.52 -8.63
N SER A 251 9.08 -14.00 -8.39
CA SER A 251 9.33 -15.24 -7.66
C SER A 251 8.90 -15.17 -6.18
N LEU A 252 9.04 -14.00 -5.56
CA LEU A 252 8.58 -13.75 -4.18
C LEU A 252 7.05 -13.60 -4.09
N TYR A 253 6.44 -12.91 -5.05
CA TYR A 253 5.00 -12.63 -5.06
C TYR A 253 4.17 -13.78 -5.63
N GLY A 254 4.74 -14.54 -6.56
CA GLY A 254 4.13 -15.55 -7.41
C GLY A 254 4.13 -15.09 -8.87
N ILE A 255 4.71 -15.90 -9.74
CA ILE A 255 4.94 -15.53 -11.16
C ILE A 255 3.62 -15.22 -11.89
N ILE A 256 2.59 -16.05 -11.71
CA ILE A 256 1.27 -15.82 -12.37
C ILE A 256 0.55 -14.61 -11.78
N PRO A 257 0.36 -14.47 -10.46
CA PRO A 257 -0.24 -13.27 -9.88
C PRO A 257 0.51 -11.97 -10.22
N PHE A 258 1.84 -12.02 -10.34
CA PHE A 258 2.63 -10.86 -10.77
C PHE A 258 2.32 -10.50 -12.22
N SER A 259 2.25 -11.47 -13.11
CA SER A 259 1.87 -11.29 -14.50
C SER A 259 0.45 -10.72 -14.65
N ASP A 260 -0.52 -11.28 -13.89
CA ASP A 260 -1.91 -10.82 -13.86
C ASP A 260 -1.98 -9.34 -13.42
N MET A 261 -1.24 -8.96 -12.38
CA MET A 261 -1.14 -7.59 -11.88
C MET A 261 -0.55 -6.65 -12.93
N MET A 262 0.53 -7.05 -13.61
CA MET A 262 1.19 -6.23 -14.64
C MET A 262 0.29 -6.00 -15.86
N VAL A 263 -0.46 -7.02 -16.27
CA VAL A 263 -1.45 -6.90 -17.37
C VAL A 263 -2.62 -6.02 -16.95
N PHE A 264 -3.10 -6.15 -15.72
CA PHE A 264 -4.13 -5.28 -15.17
C PHE A 264 -3.67 -3.82 -15.11
N ASP A 265 -2.48 -3.55 -14.56
CA ASP A 265 -1.92 -2.19 -14.50
C ASP A 265 -1.71 -1.58 -15.90
N ALA A 266 -1.29 -2.39 -16.88
CA ALA A 266 -1.19 -1.95 -18.28
C ALA A 266 -2.56 -1.64 -18.92
N LEU A 267 -3.61 -2.32 -18.50
CA LEU A 267 -4.98 -2.11 -18.97
C LEU A 267 -5.58 -0.83 -18.41
N ILE A 268 -5.46 -0.63 -17.10
CA ILE A 268 -6.05 0.53 -16.39
C ILE A 268 -5.16 1.76 -16.38
N HIS A 269 -3.99 1.72 -17.01
CA HIS A 269 -3.01 2.82 -17.03
C HIS A 269 -2.55 3.23 -15.62
N ASN A 270 -2.19 2.25 -14.78
CA ASN A 270 -1.74 2.51 -13.40
C ASN A 270 -0.28 2.93 -13.37
N THR A 271 -0.01 4.17 -12.97
CA THR A 271 1.34 4.75 -12.94
C THR A 271 2.08 4.54 -11.64
N ASP A 272 1.44 3.95 -10.60
CA ASP A 272 1.99 3.95 -9.23
C ASP A 272 1.99 2.56 -8.54
N ARG A 273 2.22 1.49 -9.29
CA ARG A 273 2.39 0.14 -8.72
C ARG A 273 3.76 -0.03 -8.08
N HIS A 274 4.09 0.80 -7.09
CA HIS A 274 5.35 0.69 -6.37
C HIS A 274 5.36 -0.51 -5.39
N LEU A 275 6.54 -0.90 -4.91
CA LEU A 275 6.78 -2.11 -4.13
C LEU A 275 6.03 -2.19 -2.77
N ASN A 276 5.37 -1.12 -2.34
CA ASN A 276 4.50 -1.11 -1.17
C ASN A 276 3.00 -1.28 -1.52
N ASN A 277 2.63 -1.20 -2.81
CA ASN A 277 1.24 -1.28 -3.29
C ASN A 277 0.84 -2.69 -3.73
N PHE A 278 1.65 -3.67 -3.42
CA PHE A 278 1.35 -5.10 -3.53
C PHE A 278 2.25 -5.90 -2.58
N GLY A 279 1.84 -7.09 -2.23
CA GLY A 279 2.58 -7.91 -1.27
C GLY A 279 1.90 -9.25 -1.00
N ILE A 280 2.29 -9.89 0.06
CA ILE A 280 1.83 -11.22 0.44
C ILE A 280 1.03 -11.20 1.73
N LEU A 281 0.12 -12.15 1.86
CA LEU A 281 -0.56 -12.49 3.11
C LEU A 281 0.30 -13.46 3.91
N ILE A 282 0.33 -13.25 5.22
CA ILE A 282 1.11 -14.04 6.18
C ILE A 282 0.20 -14.50 7.30
N ASP A 283 0.35 -15.74 7.71
CA ASP A 283 -0.23 -16.26 8.95
C ASP A 283 0.52 -15.64 10.15
N ASN A 284 -0.17 -14.85 10.94
CA ASN A 284 0.43 -14.08 12.05
C ASN A 284 0.97 -14.91 13.19
N GLU A 285 0.55 -16.19 13.31
CA GLU A 285 1.02 -17.08 14.36
C GLU A 285 2.27 -17.85 13.96
N SER A 286 2.30 -18.34 12.71
CA SER A 286 3.37 -19.21 12.21
C SER A 286 4.38 -18.54 11.29
N ASN A 287 4.17 -17.28 10.90
CA ASN A 287 4.94 -16.57 9.87
C ASN A 287 4.92 -17.23 8.48
N ARG A 288 3.99 -18.16 8.24
CA ARG A 288 3.86 -18.84 6.96
C ARG A 288 3.25 -17.92 5.92
N ILE A 289 3.86 -17.85 4.74
CA ILE A 289 3.31 -17.18 3.57
C ILE A 289 2.05 -17.93 3.12
N LEU A 290 0.93 -17.19 3.00
CA LEU A 290 -0.37 -17.72 2.58
C LEU A 290 -0.58 -17.55 1.07
N GLY A 291 0.05 -16.54 0.47
CA GLY A 291 -0.06 -16.23 -0.95
C GLY A 291 -0.11 -14.73 -1.21
N PRO A 292 -0.37 -14.31 -2.47
CA PRO A 292 -0.52 -12.91 -2.82
C PRO A 292 -1.68 -12.25 -2.07
N ALA A 293 -1.50 -11.01 -1.65
CA ALA A 293 -2.59 -10.18 -1.16
C ALA A 293 -3.52 -9.76 -2.33
N PRO A 294 -4.81 -9.49 -2.06
CA PRO A 294 -5.69 -8.93 -3.08
C PRO A 294 -5.12 -7.60 -3.59
N LEU A 295 -5.31 -7.30 -4.88
CA LEU A 295 -4.84 -6.05 -5.49
C LEU A 295 -5.56 -4.85 -4.88
N PHE A 296 -4.83 -3.80 -4.57
CA PHE A 296 -5.33 -2.57 -3.97
C PHE A 296 -4.52 -1.36 -4.45
N ASP A 297 -4.92 -0.16 -4.05
CA ASP A 297 -4.24 1.11 -4.35
C ASP A 297 -4.16 1.41 -5.85
N HIS A 298 -5.34 1.64 -6.45
CA HIS A 298 -5.52 1.93 -7.88
C HIS A 298 -5.81 3.42 -8.14
N GLY A 299 -5.63 4.29 -7.15
CA GLY A 299 -5.97 5.71 -7.25
C GLY A 299 -5.27 6.42 -8.39
N ASN A 300 -4.03 6.02 -8.70
CA ASN A 300 -3.24 6.61 -9.77
C ASN A 300 -3.41 5.86 -11.11
N SER A 301 -4.65 5.48 -11.43
CA SER A 301 -5.03 4.81 -12.67
C SER A 301 -6.14 5.57 -13.41
N LEU A 302 -6.57 5.03 -14.55
CA LEU A 302 -7.66 5.55 -15.36
C LEU A 302 -7.52 7.05 -15.69
N PHE A 303 -6.27 7.47 -15.93
CA PHE A 303 -5.94 8.85 -16.31
C PHE A 303 -6.39 9.89 -15.27
N TYR A 304 -6.19 9.58 -13.99
CA TYR A 304 -6.66 10.34 -12.84
C TYR A 304 -6.20 11.81 -12.80
N ASN A 305 -5.11 12.17 -13.48
CA ASN A 305 -4.43 13.47 -13.44
C ASN A 305 -4.47 14.26 -14.75
N ILE A 306 -5.11 13.74 -15.81
CA ILE A 306 -5.17 14.42 -17.12
C ILE A 306 -6.20 15.55 -17.12
N THR A 307 -6.01 16.50 -18.05
CA THR A 307 -6.93 17.60 -18.30
C THR A 307 -8.15 17.15 -19.13
N ASN A 308 -9.19 18.00 -19.20
CA ASN A 308 -10.39 17.69 -19.97
C ASN A 308 -10.09 17.51 -21.47
N ASP A 309 -9.13 18.28 -22.02
CA ASP A 309 -8.77 18.23 -23.45
C ASP A 309 -8.05 16.90 -23.79
N GLU A 310 -7.28 16.35 -22.86
CA GLU A 310 -6.57 15.08 -23.04
C GLU A 310 -7.52 13.86 -23.08
N TYR A 311 -8.76 13.99 -22.56
CA TYR A 311 -9.76 12.95 -22.71
C TYR A 311 -10.17 12.69 -24.17
N ALA A 312 -9.89 13.62 -25.09
CA ALA A 312 -10.17 13.43 -26.51
C ALA A 312 -9.29 12.34 -27.17
N ASP A 313 -8.09 12.09 -26.64
CA ASP A 313 -7.17 11.08 -27.14
C ASP A 313 -6.38 10.42 -26.00
N LEU A 314 -6.97 9.49 -25.29
CA LEU A 314 -6.31 8.75 -24.21
C LEU A 314 -5.13 7.90 -24.69
N ASN A 315 -5.12 7.48 -25.97
CA ASN A 315 -3.96 6.74 -26.51
C ASN A 315 -2.75 7.65 -26.79
N GLY A 316 -2.96 8.94 -26.88
CA GLY A 316 -1.91 9.95 -27.01
C GLY A 316 -1.20 10.27 -25.70
N VAL A 317 -1.76 9.90 -24.56
CA VAL A 317 -1.14 10.10 -23.23
C VAL A 317 0.07 9.17 -23.10
N LYS A 318 1.25 9.76 -22.90
CA LYS A 318 2.54 9.04 -22.89
C LYS A 318 3.11 8.89 -21.49
N ASP A 319 2.30 8.47 -20.56
CA ASP A 319 2.79 8.08 -19.24
C ASP A 319 3.56 6.75 -19.33
N ILE A 320 4.46 6.57 -18.38
CA ILE A 320 5.17 5.30 -18.18
C ILE A 320 4.75 4.68 -16.85
N SER A 321 4.75 3.36 -16.79
CA SER A 321 4.49 2.62 -15.57
C SER A 321 5.54 2.93 -14.50
N PHE A 322 5.25 2.61 -13.25
CA PHE A 322 6.23 2.66 -12.16
C PHE A 322 7.53 1.87 -12.49
N TRP A 323 7.42 0.83 -13.29
CA TRP A 323 8.53 -0.03 -13.75
C TRP A 323 9.39 0.58 -14.85
N GLY A 324 9.17 1.84 -15.23
CA GLY A 324 9.92 2.54 -16.26
C GLY A 324 9.62 2.07 -17.69
N LEU A 325 8.60 1.24 -17.88
CA LEU A 325 8.19 0.68 -19.16
C LEU A 325 6.90 1.33 -19.64
N SER A 326 6.71 1.47 -20.95
CA SER A 326 5.41 1.82 -21.51
C SER A 326 4.39 0.71 -21.21
N PHE A 327 3.11 1.09 -21.08
CA PHE A 327 2.04 0.12 -20.82
C PHE A 327 1.89 -0.94 -21.92
N ASP A 328 2.24 -0.59 -23.17
CA ASP A 328 2.29 -1.55 -24.26
C ASP A 328 3.44 -2.56 -24.11
N THR A 329 4.61 -2.09 -23.68
CA THR A 329 5.74 -2.97 -23.40
C THR A 329 5.43 -3.88 -22.22
N LEU A 330 4.83 -3.34 -21.17
CA LEU A 330 4.41 -4.09 -20.00
C LEU A 330 3.46 -5.22 -20.39
N ALA A 331 2.41 -4.91 -21.18
CA ALA A 331 1.49 -5.92 -21.69
C ALA A 331 2.20 -6.98 -22.54
N LYS A 332 3.07 -6.59 -23.48
CA LYS A 332 3.80 -7.53 -24.33
C LYS A 332 4.69 -8.49 -23.55
N LEU A 333 5.29 -8.05 -22.45
CA LEU A 333 6.15 -8.88 -21.60
C LEU A 333 5.34 -9.90 -20.79
N TYR A 334 4.20 -9.47 -20.21
CA TYR A 334 3.48 -10.24 -19.21
C TYR A 334 2.22 -10.95 -19.69
N LEU A 335 1.71 -10.64 -20.92
CA LEU A 335 0.57 -11.35 -21.47
C LEU A 335 0.91 -12.83 -21.73
N HIS A 336 0.01 -13.73 -21.29
CA HIS A 336 0.00 -15.15 -21.60
C HIS A 336 -1.45 -15.65 -21.84
N ASP A 337 -1.61 -16.87 -22.36
CA ASP A 337 -2.89 -17.36 -22.88
C ASP A 337 -4.05 -17.34 -21.88
N SER A 338 -3.78 -17.52 -20.59
CA SER A 338 -4.83 -17.46 -19.56
C SER A 338 -5.51 -16.09 -19.46
N HIS A 339 -4.80 -14.99 -19.82
CA HIS A 339 -5.37 -13.65 -19.80
C HIS A 339 -6.51 -13.48 -20.84
N ARG A 340 -6.59 -14.33 -21.84
CA ARG A 340 -7.71 -14.29 -22.81
C ARG A 340 -9.07 -14.40 -22.12
N ALA A 341 -9.20 -15.33 -21.18
CA ALA A 341 -10.43 -15.52 -20.41
C ALA A 341 -10.75 -14.28 -19.54
N MET A 342 -9.72 -13.63 -18.99
CA MET A 342 -9.85 -12.45 -18.14
C MET A 342 -10.19 -11.19 -18.95
N LEU A 343 -9.71 -11.07 -20.19
CA LEU A 343 -9.90 -9.89 -21.04
C LEU A 343 -11.21 -9.95 -21.86
N THR A 344 -11.72 -11.15 -22.17
CA THR A 344 -12.93 -11.34 -22.97
C THR A 344 -14.16 -10.63 -22.38
N PRO A 345 -14.43 -10.66 -21.06
CA PRO A 345 -15.56 -9.93 -20.48
C PRO A 345 -15.49 -8.41 -20.68
N LEU A 346 -14.29 -7.89 -20.92
CA LEU A 346 -14.04 -6.45 -21.06
C LEU A 346 -14.33 -5.93 -22.47
N LEU A 347 -14.55 -6.77 -23.48
CA LEU A 347 -14.88 -6.34 -24.85
C LEU A 347 -16.22 -5.59 -24.96
N GLY A 348 -17.12 -5.80 -24.02
CA GLY A 348 -18.38 -5.07 -23.89
C GLY A 348 -18.58 -4.43 -22.52
N PHE A 349 -17.50 -4.21 -21.80
CA PHE A 349 -17.54 -3.71 -20.42
C PHE A 349 -18.21 -2.35 -20.30
N LYS A 350 -19.05 -2.22 -19.28
CA LYS A 350 -19.66 -0.96 -18.84
C LYS A 350 -19.51 -0.81 -17.34
N PHE A 351 -19.20 0.41 -16.91
CA PHE A 351 -19.15 0.73 -15.48
C PHE A 351 -20.55 0.72 -14.85
N ASN A 352 -20.61 0.25 -13.61
CA ASN A 352 -21.70 0.62 -12.71
C ASN A 352 -21.48 2.07 -12.27
N ARG A 353 -22.20 3.00 -12.91
CA ARG A 353 -21.94 4.44 -12.82
C ARG A 353 -22.40 5.02 -11.50
N ILE A 354 -21.54 5.86 -10.93
CA ILE A 354 -21.83 6.65 -9.75
C ILE A 354 -21.94 8.11 -10.18
N PRO A 355 -23.03 8.83 -9.83
CA PRO A 355 -23.17 10.25 -10.16
C PRO A 355 -21.99 11.07 -9.68
N SER A 356 -21.36 11.85 -10.57
CA SER A 356 -20.21 12.70 -10.26
C SER A 356 -20.14 13.88 -11.23
N ASP A 357 -19.92 15.08 -10.69
CA ASP A 357 -19.72 16.29 -11.50
C ASP A 357 -18.29 16.36 -12.09
N ILE A 358 -17.35 15.59 -11.52
CA ILE A 358 -15.93 15.60 -11.94
C ILE A 358 -15.69 14.54 -13.02
N LEU A 359 -16.15 13.31 -12.80
CA LEU A 359 -16.08 12.21 -13.77
C LEU A 359 -17.47 11.97 -14.35
N THR A 360 -17.80 12.77 -15.36
CA THR A 360 -19.12 12.77 -16.01
C THR A 360 -19.38 11.51 -16.83
N ASP A 361 -20.64 11.23 -17.15
CA ASP A 361 -21.04 10.10 -18.01
C ASP A 361 -20.29 10.11 -19.36
N ALA A 362 -20.09 11.29 -19.96
CA ALA A 362 -19.32 11.41 -21.20
C ALA A 362 -17.87 10.96 -21.06
N LYS A 363 -17.21 11.28 -19.93
CA LYS A 363 -15.87 10.80 -19.63
C LYS A 363 -15.86 9.28 -19.36
N LEU A 364 -16.87 8.77 -18.68
CA LEU A 364 -17.01 7.33 -18.47
C LEU A 364 -17.22 6.57 -19.78
N ASP A 365 -17.99 7.11 -20.74
CA ASP A 365 -18.12 6.52 -22.09
C ASP A 365 -16.76 6.42 -22.80
N ILE A 366 -15.90 7.43 -22.65
CA ILE A 366 -14.55 7.43 -23.22
C ILE A 366 -13.68 6.38 -22.55
N LEU A 367 -13.68 6.30 -21.20
CA LEU A 367 -12.94 5.30 -20.45
C LEU A 367 -13.42 3.87 -20.77
N GLU A 368 -14.72 3.63 -20.87
CA GLU A 368 -15.29 2.34 -21.29
C GLU A 368 -14.80 1.94 -22.68
N SER A 369 -14.83 2.88 -23.63
CA SER A 369 -14.32 2.66 -24.99
C SER A 369 -12.81 2.34 -24.97
N TYR A 370 -12.02 3.06 -24.17
CA TYR A 370 -10.60 2.81 -23.98
C TYR A 370 -10.36 1.39 -23.47
N ILE A 371 -11.01 0.97 -22.37
CA ILE A 371 -10.86 -0.37 -21.78
C ILE A 371 -11.23 -1.46 -22.79
N GLN A 372 -12.34 -1.29 -23.54
CA GLN A 372 -12.75 -2.23 -24.57
C GLN A 372 -11.71 -2.36 -25.69
N GLN A 373 -11.20 -1.23 -26.18
CA GLN A 373 -10.16 -1.19 -27.23
C GLN A 373 -8.84 -1.79 -26.75
N ARG A 374 -8.41 -1.48 -25.52
CA ARG A 374 -7.19 -2.06 -24.94
C ARG A 374 -7.32 -3.57 -24.75
N SER A 375 -8.46 -4.05 -24.28
CA SER A 375 -8.71 -5.48 -24.14
C SER A 375 -8.67 -6.21 -25.49
N ALA A 376 -9.32 -5.64 -26.52
CA ALA A 376 -9.25 -6.16 -27.89
C ALA A 376 -7.80 -6.15 -28.44
N TYR A 377 -7.03 -5.11 -28.15
CA TYR A 377 -5.63 -5.03 -28.54
C TYR A 377 -4.81 -6.11 -27.84
N PHE A 378 -4.96 -6.34 -26.54
CA PHE A 378 -4.24 -7.37 -25.79
C PHE A 378 -4.59 -8.79 -26.30
N ILE A 379 -5.85 -9.03 -26.63
CA ILE A 379 -6.27 -10.31 -27.23
C ILE A 379 -5.59 -10.52 -28.60
N ARG A 380 -5.49 -9.48 -29.45
CA ARG A 380 -4.75 -9.58 -30.72
C ARG A 380 -3.27 -9.90 -30.50
N LEU A 381 -2.63 -9.29 -29.49
CA LEU A 381 -1.23 -9.61 -29.15
C LEU A 381 -1.04 -11.08 -28.77
N LEU A 382 -2.03 -11.70 -28.12
CA LEU A 382 -2.02 -13.14 -27.84
C LEU A 382 -2.13 -13.96 -29.12
N ASP A 383 -3.00 -13.55 -30.06
CA ASP A 383 -3.14 -14.22 -31.37
C ASP A 383 -1.84 -14.15 -32.17
N GLU A 384 -1.19 -12.99 -32.21
CA GLU A 384 0.11 -12.79 -32.88
C GLU A 384 1.23 -13.64 -32.25
N LYS A 385 1.31 -13.72 -30.92
CA LYS A 385 2.26 -14.60 -30.22
C LYS A 385 2.03 -16.07 -30.59
N TYR A 386 0.79 -16.52 -30.63
CA TYR A 386 0.43 -17.88 -31.02
C TYR A 386 0.82 -18.18 -32.46
N ILE A 387 0.54 -17.28 -33.41
CA ILE A 387 0.90 -17.43 -34.84
C ILE A 387 2.43 -17.51 -34.99
N ASN A 388 3.19 -16.63 -34.34
CA ASN A 388 4.65 -16.63 -34.40
C ASN A 388 5.26 -17.91 -33.79
N PHE A 389 4.64 -18.47 -32.75
CA PHE A 389 5.08 -19.73 -32.18
C PHE A 389 4.81 -20.92 -33.08
N MET A 390 3.65 -20.97 -33.75
CA MET A 390 3.24 -22.06 -34.64
C MET A 390 3.87 -21.96 -36.05
N HIS A 391 4.25 -20.74 -36.49
CA HIS A 391 4.78 -20.47 -37.84
C HIS A 391 5.98 -19.50 -37.77
N PRO A 392 7.13 -19.91 -37.21
CA PRO A 392 8.29 -19.02 -37.03
C PRO A 392 8.86 -18.41 -38.30
N ASN A 393 8.54 -18.96 -39.49
CA ASN A 393 9.04 -18.49 -40.80
C ASN A 393 8.15 -17.41 -41.47
N ILE A 394 6.98 -17.06 -40.92
CA ILE A 394 6.11 -16.00 -41.50
C ILE A 394 6.49 -14.61 -40.96
N ALA A 395 7.18 -14.52 -39.82
CA ALA A 395 7.58 -13.26 -39.20
C ALA A 395 8.80 -12.57 -39.86
N GLN A 396 9.40 -13.14 -40.94
CA GLN A 396 10.55 -12.59 -41.64
C GLN A 396 10.28 -12.09 -43.08
N GLN A 397 9.02 -11.99 -43.47
CA GLN A 397 8.54 -11.29 -44.67
C GLN A 397 7.80 -10.00 -44.31
#